data_ddaff715d66c7af6af590256a654a334
#
_entry.id   ddaff715d66c7af6af590256a654a334
#
_cell.length_a   1.000
_cell.length_b   1.000
_cell.length_c   1.000
_cell.angle_alpha   90.00
_cell.angle_beta   90.00
_cell.angle_gamma   90.00
#
_symmetry.space_group_name_H-M   'P 1'
#
loop_
_entity.id
_entity.type
_entity.pdbx_description
1 polymer ?
#
loop_
_entity_poly.entity_id
_entity_poly.type
_entity_poly.pdbx_seq_one_letter_code
_entity_poly.pdbx_strand_id
1 'polypeptide(L)' 'MQKNEIHEMTCTSLGSNMEGVCHFNGLTVFVPGMLPDEVGNVKIVKVQPRYAYGILSEGLKTLSPIR' A
#
# COMPACT_ATOMS: atom_id res chain seq x y z
N MET A 1 -3.83 -13.00 3.38
CA MET A 1 -3.18 -11.79 3.92
C MET A 1 -3.51 -11.63 5.38
N GLN A 2 -2.54 -11.30 6.18
CA GLN A 2 -2.73 -11.19 7.61
C GLN A 2 -2.14 -9.90 8.11
N LYS A 3 -2.60 -9.48 9.30
CA LYS A 3 -2.09 -8.31 9.90
C LYS A 3 -0.60 -8.46 10.19
N ASN A 4 0.12 -7.41 10.06
CA ASN A 4 1.58 -7.33 10.27
C ASN A 4 2.41 -7.98 9.18
N GLU A 5 1.81 -8.45 8.12
CA GLU A 5 2.58 -8.90 6.98
C GLU A 5 3.06 -7.72 6.18
N ILE A 6 4.18 -7.86 5.52
CA ILE A 6 4.71 -6.82 4.66
C ILE A 6 4.81 -7.39 3.26
N HIS A 7 4.20 -6.71 2.31
CA HIS A 7 4.20 -7.13 0.93
C HIS A 7 4.55 -5.95 0.03
N GLU A 8 5.27 -6.22 -1.03
CA GLU A 8 5.57 -5.19 -1.99
C GLU A 8 4.37 -4.99 -2.90
N MET A 9 3.93 -3.78 -3.07
CA MET A 9 2.76 -3.48 -3.86
C MET A 9 2.99 -2.21 -4.66
N THR A 10 2.23 -2.08 -5.74
CA THR A 10 2.27 -0.89 -6.56
C THR A 10 0.94 -0.17 -6.40
N CYS A 11 1.01 1.12 -6.14
CA CYS A 11 -0.18 1.93 -6.05
C CYS A 11 -0.69 2.21 -7.45
N THR A 12 -1.97 2.02 -7.69
CA THR A 12 -2.54 2.21 -9.02
C THR A 12 -3.37 3.47 -9.12
N SER A 13 -3.88 3.99 -8.02
CA SER A 13 -4.69 5.18 -8.07
C SER A 13 -4.80 5.77 -6.67
N LEU A 14 -5.51 6.87 -6.54
CA LEU A 14 -5.76 7.46 -5.24
C LEU A 14 -7.23 7.33 -4.91
N GLY A 15 -7.50 7.07 -3.66
CA GLY A 15 -8.88 7.05 -3.19
C GLY A 15 -9.39 8.44 -2.89
N SER A 16 -10.60 8.52 -2.39
CA SER A 16 -11.23 9.80 -2.18
C SER A 16 -10.58 10.61 -1.05
N ASN A 17 -9.89 9.95 -0.16
CA ASN A 17 -9.18 10.66 0.90
C ASN A 17 -7.69 10.74 0.62
N MET A 18 -7.31 10.64 -0.63
CA MET A 18 -5.91 10.73 -1.04
C MET A 18 -5.07 9.56 -0.54
N GLU A 19 -5.69 8.47 -0.18
CA GLU A 19 -4.91 7.32 0.18
C GLU A 19 -4.59 6.54 -1.08
N GLY A 20 -3.43 5.94 -1.15
CA GLY A 20 -3.06 5.14 -2.30
C GLY A 20 -3.89 3.87 -2.36
N VAL A 21 -4.28 3.47 -3.54
CA VAL A 21 -5.04 2.25 -3.72
C VAL A 21 -4.15 1.24 -4.42
N CYS A 22 -3.88 0.15 -3.74
CA CYS A 22 -3.06 -0.92 -4.28
C CYS A 22 -3.90 -2.17 -4.42
N HIS A 23 -3.45 -3.10 -5.23
CA HIS A 23 -4.13 -4.38 -5.36
C HIS A 23 -3.13 -5.49 -5.13
N PHE A 24 -3.51 -6.46 -4.33
CA PHE A 24 -2.63 -7.57 -4.02
C PHE A 24 -3.48 -8.82 -3.96
N ASN A 25 -3.24 -9.75 -4.86
CA ASN A 25 -3.98 -11.01 -4.94
C ASN A 25 -5.48 -10.77 -5.01
N GLY A 26 -5.87 -9.77 -5.75
CA GLY A 26 -7.29 -9.50 -5.92
C GLY A 26 -7.91 -8.72 -4.78
N LEU A 27 -7.13 -8.35 -3.80
CA LEU A 27 -7.64 -7.60 -2.67
C LEU A 27 -7.20 -6.16 -2.78
N THR A 28 -8.07 -5.24 -2.49
CA THR A 28 -7.73 -3.83 -2.52
C THR A 28 -7.09 -3.43 -1.20
N VAL A 29 -5.97 -2.75 -1.28
CA VAL A 29 -5.25 -2.31 -0.08
C VAL A 29 -5.12 -0.81 -0.12
N PHE A 30 -5.57 -0.13 0.94
CA PHE A 30 -5.48 1.31 1.02
C PHE A 30 -4.26 1.69 1.84
N VAL A 31 -3.41 2.53 1.26
CA VAL A 31 -2.14 2.89 1.88
C VAL A 31 -2.01 4.40 1.90
N PRO A 32 -2.24 5.05 3.03
CA PRO A 32 -2.13 6.49 3.09
C PRO A 32 -0.72 6.95 2.74
N GLY A 33 -0.62 8.00 1.99
CA GLY A 33 0.68 8.55 1.65
C GLY A 33 1.33 7.97 0.43
N MET A 34 0.77 6.96 -0.18
CA MET A 34 1.35 6.34 -1.35
C MET A 34 0.73 6.97 -2.57
N LEU A 35 1.54 7.30 -3.56
CA LEU A 35 1.06 7.96 -4.77
C LEU A 35 0.94 6.96 -5.91
N PRO A 36 0.15 7.26 -6.94
CA PRO A 36 0.01 6.35 -8.06
C PRO A 36 1.36 6.08 -8.71
N ASP A 37 1.52 4.85 -9.11
CA ASP A 37 2.75 4.35 -9.74
C ASP A 37 3.91 4.20 -8.76
N GLU A 38 3.71 4.44 -7.49
CA GLU A 38 4.78 4.15 -6.54
C GLU A 38 4.75 2.68 -6.17
N VAL A 39 5.92 2.14 -5.94
CA VAL A 39 6.07 0.77 -5.52
C VAL A 39 6.75 0.80 -4.17
N GLY A 40 6.25 0.09 -3.24
CA GLY A 40 6.89 0.03 -1.93
C GLY A 40 6.42 -1.13 -1.11
N ASN A 41 7.07 -1.34 0.00
CA ASN A 41 6.66 -2.38 0.92
C ASN A 41 5.57 -1.83 1.83
N VAL A 42 4.48 -2.53 1.90
CA VAL A 42 3.32 -2.11 2.65
C VAL A 42 3.11 -3.08 3.79
N LYS A 43 3.04 -2.55 5.00
CA LYS A 43 2.78 -3.39 6.17
C LYS A 43 1.29 -3.37 6.39
N ILE A 44 0.70 -4.54 6.46
CA ILE A 44 -0.74 -4.67 6.62
C ILE A 44 -1.10 -4.43 8.07
N VAL A 45 -1.96 -3.46 8.32
CA VAL A 45 -2.35 -3.12 9.69
C VAL A 45 -3.78 -3.53 10.00
N LYS A 46 -4.59 -3.77 8.96
CA LYS A 46 -5.96 -4.20 9.19
C LYS A 46 -6.43 -5.00 8.00
N VAL A 47 -7.10 -6.09 8.21
CA VAL A 47 -7.60 -6.94 7.15
C VAL A 47 -9.10 -7.04 7.26
N GLN A 48 -9.79 -6.77 6.16
CA GLN A 48 -11.24 -6.87 6.08
C GLN A 48 -11.58 -7.91 5.00
N PRO A 49 -12.82 -8.36 4.94
CA PRO A 49 -13.18 -9.39 3.96
C PRO A 49 -12.96 -8.98 2.51
N ARG A 50 -13.08 -7.69 2.19
CA ARG A 50 -12.97 -7.26 0.82
C ARG A 50 -11.80 -6.34 0.57
N TYR A 51 -11.15 -5.87 1.59
CA TYR A 51 -10.04 -4.95 1.41
C TYR A 51 -9.18 -4.97 2.65
N ALA A 52 -8.08 -4.28 2.60
CA ALA A 52 -7.20 -4.21 3.75
C ALA A 52 -6.62 -2.80 3.83
N TYR A 53 -6.08 -2.46 4.98
CA TYR A 53 -5.39 -1.20 5.14
C TYR A 53 -3.94 -1.50 5.45
N GLY A 54 -3.05 -0.71 4.91
CA GLY A 54 -1.64 -0.86 5.17
C GLY A 54 -0.97 0.48 5.28
N ILE A 55 0.28 0.48 5.71
CA ILE A 55 1.08 1.68 5.75
C ILE A 55 2.39 1.39 5.06
N LEU A 56 3.02 2.42 4.54
CA LEU A 56 4.31 2.23 3.93
C LEU A 56 5.30 1.85 5.01
N SER A 57 5.99 0.75 4.76
CA SER A 57 7.02 0.33 5.69
C SER A 57 8.25 1.10 5.36
N GLU A 58 8.87 1.74 6.38
CA GLU A 58 9.96 2.48 6.09
C GLU A 58 11.05 1.75 5.72
N GLY A 59 11.86 1.86 5.38
CA GLY A 59 12.86 1.13 4.92
C GLY A 59 12.87 0.86 3.58
N LEU A 60 12.08 1.15 2.88
CA LEU A 60 12.08 0.77 1.64
C LEU A 60 12.43 1.68 0.80
N LYS A 61 12.65 2.34 0.78
CA LYS A 61 13.02 3.19 0.03
C LYS A 61 13.15 3.12 -1.13
N THR A 62 13.08 3.20 -1.73
CA THR A 62 13.12 2.99 -2.78
C THR A 62 13.52 3.73 -3.59
N LEU A 63 13.53 4.17 -3.94
CA LEU A 63 13.89 4.68 -4.84
C LEU A 63 13.64 5.83 -5.27
N SER A 64 13.03 6.31 -5.29
CA SER A 64 12.70 7.34 -5.79
C SER A 64 13.32 8.30 -5.33
N PRO A 65 14.08 8.55 -5.77
CA PRO A 65 14.88 9.43 -5.35
C PRO A 65 14.32 10.66 -5.36
N ILE A 66 13.60 10.89 -6.02
CA ILE A 66 13.16 12.05 -6.15
C ILE A 66 12.31 12.40 -5.27
N ARG A 67 11.95 12.12 -4.66
CA ARG A 67 11.07 12.48 -3.90
C ARG A 67 11.42 13.31 -3.20
#